data_a35a8c27949b4a1ce989502cfa7bba14
#
_entry.id   a35a8c27949b4a1ce989502cfa7bba14
#
_cell.length_a   1.000
_cell.length_b   1.000
_cell.length_c   1.000
_cell.angle_alpha   90.00
_cell.angle_beta   90.00
_cell.angle_gamma   90.00
#
_symmetry.space_group_name_H-M   'P 1'
#
loop_
_entity.id
_entity.type
_entity.pdbx_description
1 polymer ?
#
loop_
_entity_poly.entity_id
_entity_poly.type
_entity_poly.pdbx_seq_one_letter_code
_entity_poly.pdbx_strand_id
1 'polypeptide(L)'
;MDELWKQRQDFVVWVPLSDSITKPYMINEKYDREGYFLKLSSCYIGVCCKQRYGGWAVSATDGMSVGVPYMFSNDSYYKELAGDAGIYYNDSQTFIATLNHLLDNKNERDNWSKKSLLRFENGKWKNAIKPFNNMINETINNLPTLKSDTDTYKKVVDFIHKRGSASKADILNFLNWGVRISFSGYRNRLRKEPTIKFTKDRYEVR
;
A
#
# COMPACT_ATOMS: atom_id res chain seq x y z
N MET A 1 23.62 -4.63 15.37
CA MET A 1 24.09 -6.03 15.15
C MET A 1 25.57 -6.23 15.52
N ASP A 2 26.48 -5.33 15.13
CA ASP A 2 27.92 -5.48 15.52
C ASP A 2 28.14 -5.58 17.04
N GLU A 3 27.41 -4.79 17.83
CA GLU A 3 27.47 -4.87 19.29
C GLU A 3 26.93 -6.20 19.83
N LEU A 4 25.89 -6.73 19.23
CA LEU A 4 25.36 -8.05 19.61
C LEU A 4 26.34 -9.16 19.23
N TRP A 5 26.99 -9.08 18.07
CA TRP A 5 27.98 -10.04 17.62
C TRP A 5 29.21 -10.12 18.53
N LYS A 6 29.59 -9.02 19.19
CA LYS A 6 30.64 -9.02 20.21
C LYS A 6 30.23 -9.78 21.47
N GLN A 7 28.94 -9.86 21.78
CA GLN A 7 28.41 -10.50 22.97
C GLN A 7 28.11 -11.99 22.76
N ARG A 8 27.63 -12.36 21.53
CA ARG A 8 27.27 -13.72 21.17
C ARG A 8 27.48 -13.96 19.67
N GLN A 9 27.95 -15.15 19.32
CA GLN A 9 28.29 -15.52 17.93
C GLN A 9 27.48 -16.74 17.43
N ASP A 10 26.32 -16.98 18.03
CA ASP A 10 25.45 -18.12 17.75
C ASP A 10 24.24 -17.76 16.89
N PHE A 11 24.32 -16.68 16.11
CA PHE A 11 23.29 -16.27 15.18
C PHE A 11 23.86 -15.87 13.83
N VAL A 12 23.01 -15.89 12.81
CA VAL A 12 23.29 -15.34 11.49
C VAL A 12 22.17 -14.41 11.05
N VAL A 13 22.51 -13.42 10.24
CA VAL A 13 21.56 -12.46 9.67
C VAL A 13 21.47 -12.70 8.17
N TRP A 14 20.30 -13.11 7.71
CA TRP A 14 20.05 -13.24 6.29
C TRP A 14 19.59 -11.89 5.70
N VAL A 15 20.28 -11.43 4.66
CA VAL A 15 20.02 -10.16 3.97
C VAL A 15 19.90 -10.44 2.46
N PRO A 16 18.70 -10.62 1.92
CA PRO A 16 18.50 -11.16 0.56
C PRO A 16 18.88 -10.20 -0.57
N LEU A 17 19.08 -8.91 -0.30
CA LEU A 17 19.21 -7.89 -1.34
C LEU A 17 20.50 -7.06 -1.26
N SER A 18 21.42 -7.35 -0.35
CA SER A 18 22.63 -6.54 -0.18
C SER A 18 23.88 -7.27 -0.66
N ASP A 19 24.43 -6.84 -1.79
CA ASP A 19 25.73 -7.32 -2.27
C ASP A 19 26.90 -6.50 -1.71
N SER A 20 26.64 -5.41 -0.98
CA SER A 20 27.64 -4.38 -0.64
C SER A 20 28.18 -4.41 0.79
N ILE A 21 27.55 -5.15 1.69
CA ILE A 21 27.98 -5.22 3.11
C ILE A 21 28.18 -6.68 3.48
N THR A 22 29.44 -7.04 3.77
CA THR A 22 29.79 -8.37 4.29
C THR A 22 30.25 -8.26 5.74
N LYS A 23 29.62 -9.01 6.62
CA LYS A 23 29.99 -9.14 8.02
C LYS A 23 30.08 -10.63 8.35
N PRO A 24 30.87 -11.05 9.37
CA PRO A 24 31.00 -12.45 9.73
C PRO A 24 29.68 -13.18 10.03
N TYR A 25 28.67 -12.43 10.45
CA TYR A 25 27.34 -12.93 10.79
C TYR A 25 26.32 -12.76 9.66
N MET A 26 26.69 -12.26 8.47
CA MET A 26 25.75 -12.00 7.38
C MET A 26 25.80 -13.08 6.32
N ILE A 27 24.62 -13.48 5.84
CA ILE A 27 24.43 -14.39 4.74
C ILE A 27 23.65 -13.63 3.63
N ASN A 28 24.25 -13.52 2.44
CA ASN A 28 23.68 -12.85 1.27
C ASN A 28 23.31 -13.90 0.22
N GLU A 29 22.28 -14.67 0.49
CA GLU A 29 21.77 -15.69 -0.42
C GLU A 29 20.51 -15.18 -1.11
N LYS A 30 20.47 -15.33 -2.44
CA LYS A 30 19.29 -15.01 -3.25
C LYS A 30 18.59 -16.29 -3.64
N TYR A 31 17.28 -16.27 -3.57
CA TYR A 31 16.42 -17.40 -3.90
C TYR A 31 15.37 -16.98 -4.94
N ASP A 32 14.83 -17.94 -5.66
CA ASP A 32 13.56 -17.77 -6.34
C ASP A 32 12.42 -17.56 -5.34
N ARG A 33 11.21 -17.35 -5.83
CA ARG A 33 10.07 -17.03 -4.96
C ARG A 33 9.79 -18.14 -3.95
N GLU A 34 9.84 -19.40 -4.35
CA GLU A 34 9.56 -20.53 -3.47
C GLU A 34 10.65 -20.69 -2.42
N GLY A 35 11.91 -20.70 -2.85
CA GLY A 35 13.06 -20.74 -1.95
C GLY A 35 13.11 -19.58 -0.98
N TYR A 36 12.69 -18.38 -1.41
CA TYR A 36 12.57 -17.21 -0.54
C TYR A 36 11.62 -17.47 0.63
N PHE A 37 10.41 -17.99 0.38
CA PHE A 37 9.46 -18.28 1.45
C PHE A 37 9.90 -19.43 2.34
N LEU A 38 10.55 -20.46 1.77
CA LEU A 38 11.16 -21.54 2.55
C LEU A 38 12.25 -21.02 3.47
N LYS A 39 13.16 -20.20 2.95
CA LYS A 39 14.21 -19.57 3.77
C LYS A 39 13.62 -18.64 4.83
N LEU A 40 12.63 -17.84 4.45
CA LEU A 40 11.96 -16.92 5.37
C LEU A 40 11.29 -17.67 6.53
N SER A 41 10.59 -18.78 6.26
CA SER A 41 9.96 -19.61 7.30
C SER A 41 10.95 -20.27 8.25
N SER A 42 12.22 -20.39 7.88
CA SER A 42 13.30 -20.89 8.72
C SER A 42 13.92 -19.82 9.64
N CYS A 43 13.56 -18.55 9.43
CA CYS A 43 14.06 -17.45 10.26
C CYS A 43 13.37 -17.44 11.63
N TYR A 44 14.14 -17.22 12.67
CA TYR A 44 13.61 -17.12 14.04
C TYR A 44 12.92 -15.79 14.31
N ILE A 45 13.46 -14.71 13.75
CA ILE A 45 13.02 -13.33 13.98
C ILE A 45 13.29 -12.51 12.72
N GLY A 46 12.31 -11.74 12.28
CA GLY A 46 12.47 -10.70 11.29
C GLY A 46 12.75 -9.34 11.94
N VAL A 47 13.50 -8.48 11.26
CA VAL A 47 13.82 -7.14 11.76
C VAL A 47 13.53 -6.10 10.69
N CYS A 48 12.73 -5.10 11.05
CA CYS A 48 12.49 -3.91 10.25
C CYS A 48 13.01 -2.67 10.97
N CYS A 49 14.04 -2.06 10.41
CA CYS A 49 14.61 -0.82 10.91
C CYS A 49 13.80 0.39 10.42
N LYS A 50 13.99 1.54 11.07
CA LYS A 50 13.42 2.81 10.65
C LYS A 50 13.78 3.12 9.20
N GLN A 51 12.76 3.40 8.39
CA GLN A 51 12.91 3.80 7.01
C GLN A 51 12.85 5.33 6.87
N ARG A 52 13.71 5.88 6.01
CA ARG A 52 13.80 7.33 5.81
C ARG A 52 12.49 7.96 5.36
N TYR A 53 11.72 7.26 4.54
CA TYR A 53 10.51 7.79 3.91
C TYR A 53 9.22 7.14 4.39
N GLY A 54 9.29 6.27 5.35
CA GLY A 54 8.14 5.48 5.79
C GLY A 54 7.55 4.65 4.64
N GLY A 55 6.88 3.57 4.94
CA GLY A 55 6.23 2.78 3.91
C GLY A 55 5.83 1.39 4.39
N TRP A 56 5.03 0.73 3.58
CA TRP A 56 4.62 -0.63 3.82
C TRP A 56 5.80 -1.59 3.64
N ALA A 57 6.20 -2.28 4.69
CA ALA A 57 7.28 -3.27 4.65
C ALA A 57 6.75 -4.60 4.10
N VAL A 58 6.84 -4.81 2.79
CA VAL A 58 6.39 -6.05 2.13
C VAL A 58 7.11 -7.27 2.72
N SER A 59 8.42 -7.17 2.99
CA SER A 59 9.19 -8.25 3.62
C SER A 59 8.65 -8.66 4.99
N ALA A 60 8.12 -7.71 5.78
CA ALA A 60 7.48 -8.02 7.04
C ALA A 60 6.14 -8.75 6.83
N THR A 61 5.33 -8.30 5.86
CA THR A 61 4.08 -8.96 5.50
C THR A 61 4.34 -10.40 5.03
N ASP A 62 5.35 -10.60 4.19
CA ASP A 62 5.77 -11.93 3.74
C ASP A 62 6.18 -12.82 4.91
N GLY A 63 7.02 -12.30 5.81
CA GLY A 63 7.45 -13.04 7.00
C GLY A 63 6.31 -13.37 7.96
N MET A 64 5.41 -12.42 8.20
CA MET A 64 4.21 -12.65 9.02
C MET A 64 3.30 -13.73 8.39
N SER A 65 3.26 -13.84 7.05
CA SER A 65 2.47 -14.85 6.35
C SER A 65 2.94 -16.28 6.59
N VAL A 66 4.21 -16.46 6.92
CA VAL A 66 4.83 -17.75 7.26
C VAL A 66 5.15 -17.89 8.77
N GLY A 67 4.62 -16.98 9.57
CA GLY A 67 4.70 -17.06 11.03
C GLY A 67 6.02 -16.57 11.64
N VAL A 68 6.82 -15.80 10.92
CA VAL A 68 8.02 -15.19 11.51
C VAL A 68 7.61 -14.02 12.41
N PRO A 69 8.02 -14.01 13.70
CA PRO A 69 7.83 -12.84 14.55
C PRO A 69 8.74 -11.70 14.12
N TYR A 70 8.23 -10.47 14.13
CA TYR A 70 8.99 -9.31 13.67
C TYR A 70 9.23 -8.27 14.74
N MET A 71 10.48 -7.82 14.82
CA MET A 71 10.88 -6.63 15.56
C MET A 71 10.86 -5.41 14.66
N PHE A 72 10.23 -4.34 15.12
CA PHE A 72 10.07 -3.09 14.40
C PHE A 72 10.61 -1.90 15.18
N SER A 73 11.18 -0.92 14.50
CA SER A 73 11.32 0.41 15.11
C SER A 73 9.92 0.95 15.48
N ASN A 74 9.84 1.69 16.59
CA ASN A 74 8.55 2.16 17.15
C ASN A 74 7.95 3.33 16.34
N ASP A 75 7.72 3.11 15.04
CA ASP A 75 7.13 4.07 14.12
C ASP A 75 5.65 3.76 13.84
N SER A 76 4.85 4.81 13.58
CA SER A 76 3.40 4.70 13.40
C SER A 76 2.98 3.74 12.28
N TYR A 77 3.70 3.75 11.16
CA TYR A 77 3.41 2.87 10.02
C TYR A 77 3.64 1.38 10.33
N TYR A 78 4.59 1.04 11.20
CA TYR A 78 4.75 -0.34 11.64
C TYR A 78 3.68 -0.76 12.66
N LYS A 79 3.21 0.18 13.49
CA LYS A 79 2.05 -0.06 14.36
C LYS A 79 0.78 -0.30 13.57
N GLU A 80 0.59 0.42 12.48
CA GLU A 80 -0.53 0.18 11.56
C GLU A 80 -0.43 -1.21 10.92
N LEU A 81 0.77 -1.60 10.46
CA LEU A 81 1.02 -2.90 9.85
C LEU A 81 0.80 -4.06 10.83
N ALA A 82 1.54 -4.06 11.94
CA ALA A 82 1.67 -5.22 12.81
C ALA A 82 0.77 -5.16 14.05
N GLY A 83 0.37 -3.98 14.52
CA GLY A 83 -0.46 -3.81 15.71
C GLY A 83 0.16 -4.49 16.93
N ASP A 84 -0.64 -5.29 17.62
CA ASP A 84 -0.25 -6.08 18.79
C ASP A 84 0.57 -7.34 18.47
N ALA A 85 0.75 -7.65 17.19
CA ALA A 85 1.64 -8.71 16.72
C ALA A 85 3.08 -8.24 16.46
N GLY A 86 3.36 -6.93 16.55
CA GLY A 86 4.69 -6.35 16.40
C GLY A 86 5.45 -6.27 17.72
N ILE A 87 6.74 -6.54 17.68
CA ILE A 87 7.66 -6.36 18.79
C ILE A 87 8.42 -5.05 18.54
N TYR A 88 8.20 -4.02 19.38
CA TYR A 88 8.68 -2.67 19.09
C TYR A 88 9.90 -2.30 19.94
N TYR A 89 10.88 -1.65 19.30
CA TYR A 89 12.06 -1.09 19.96
C TYR A 89 12.22 0.40 19.64
N ASN A 90 12.77 1.16 20.59
CA ASN A 90 12.94 2.61 20.47
C ASN A 90 14.37 3.01 20.08
N ASP A 91 15.35 2.23 20.52
CA ASP A 91 16.77 2.53 20.38
C ASP A 91 17.60 1.24 20.27
N SER A 92 18.91 1.38 20.13
CA SER A 92 19.83 0.25 20.01
C SER A 92 19.90 -0.61 21.25
N GLN A 93 19.71 -0.03 22.45
CA GLN A 93 19.78 -0.79 23.71
C GLN A 93 18.57 -1.69 23.86
N THR A 94 17.37 -1.13 23.66
CA THR A 94 16.12 -1.91 23.70
C THR A 94 16.08 -2.94 22.58
N PHE A 95 16.61 -2.61 21.38
CA PHE A 95 16.75 -3.56 20.29
C PHE A 95 17.61 -4.77 20.68
N ILE A 96 18.84 -4.54 21.19
CA ILE A 96 19.79 -5.61 21.58
C ILE A 96 19.20 -6.46 22.71
N ALA A 97 18.67 -5.82 23.75
CA ALA A 97 18.07 -6.51 24.89
C ALA A 97 16.91 -7.42 24.47
N THR A 98 15.99 -6.89 23.66
CA THR A 98 14.82 -7.64 23.18
C THR A 98 15.24 -8.77 22.24
N LEU A 99 16.18 -8.53 21.33
CA LEU A 99 16.68 -9.57 20.43
C LEU A 99 17.39 -10.69 21.17
N ASN A 100 18.26 -10.37 22.13
CA ASN A 100 18.89 -11.36 23.01
C ASN A 100 17.85 -12.22 23.72
N HIS A 101 16.88 -11.58 24.34
CA HIS A 101 15.81 -12.26 25.05
C HIS A 101 15.05 -13.23 24.13
N LEU A 102 14.68 -12.77 22.94
CA LEU A 102 13.96 -13.60 21.97
C LEU A 102 14.82 -14.73 21.39
N LEU A 103 16.12 -14.54 21.20
CA LEU A 103 17.00 -15.61 20.74
C LEU A 103 17.07 -16.76 21.75
N ASP A 104 17.02 -16.46 23.05
CA ASP A 104 17.10 -17.44 24.13
C ASP A 104 15.74 -18.07 24.49
N ASN A 105 14.61 -17.40 24.15
CA ASN A 105 13.29 -17.80 24.60
C ASN A 105 12.39 -18.33 23.46
N LYS A 106 12.53 -19.63 23.16
CA LYS A 106 11.73 -20.27 22.10
C LYS A 106 10.23 -20.12 22.32
N ASN A 107 9.75 -20.33 23.55
CA ASN A 107 8.31 -20.25 23.85
C ASN A 107 7.73 -18.87 23.55
N GLU A 108 8.49 -17.82 23.79
CA GLU A 108 8.06 -16.46 23.50
C GLU A 108 8.05 -16.22 21.98
N ARG A 109 9.07 -16.67 21.25
CA ARG A 109 9.05 -16.63 19.78
C ARG A 109 7.84 -17.35 19.20
N ASP A 110 7.50 -18.54 19.72
CA ASP A 110 6.34 -19.32 19.28
C ASP A 110 5.01 -18.55 19.52
N ASN A 111 4.92 -17.81 20.63
CA ASN A 111 3.75 -16.97 20.92
C ASN A 111 3.67 -15.78 19.95
N TRP A 112 4.79 -15.12 19.67
CA TRP A 112 4.82 -14.03 18.68
C TRP A 112 4.57 -14.55 17.25
N SER A 113 5.05 -15.74 16.92
CA SER A 113 4.75 -16.42 15.65
C SER A 113 3.24 -16.59 15.43
N LYS A 114 2.53 -17.07 16.45
CA LYS A 114 1.05 -17.21 16.40
C LYS A 114 0.36 -15.87 16.21
N LYS A 115 0.80 -14.81 16.90
CA LYS A 115 0.27 -13.45 16.74
C LYS A 115 0.51 -12.93 15.31
N SER A 116 1.72 -13.14 14.76
CA SER A 116 2.06 -12.74 13.39
C SER A 116 1.15 -13.40 12.36
N LEU A 117 0.96 -14.72 12.45
CA LEU A 117 0.03 -15.46 11.57
C LEU A 117 -1.40 -14.94 11.68
N LEU A 118 -1.90 -14.74 12.90
CA LEU A 118 -3.27 -14.24 13.13
C LEU A 118 -3.44 -12.84 12.54
N ARG A 119 -2.46 -11.95 12.75
CA ARG A 119 -2.48 -10.60 12.20
C ARG A 119 -2.50 -10.61 10.68
N PHE A 120 -1.66 -11.44 10.06
CA PHE A 120 -1.62 -11.60 8.61
C PHE A 120 -2.96 -12.12 8.07
N GLU A 121 -3.55 -13.16 8.68
CA GLU A 121 -4.84 -13.71 8.28
C GLU A 121 -5.96 -12.66 8.34
N ASN A 122 -6.00 -11.87 9.41
CA ASN A 122 -6.99 -10.80 9.57
C ASN A 122 -6.78 -9.66 8.55
N GLY A 123 -5.53 -9.40 8.15
CA GLY A 123 -5.18 -8.40 7.16
C GLY A 123 -5.34 -8.84 5.70
N LYS A 124 -5.68 -10.10 5.42
CA LYS A 124 -5.87 -10.56 4.04
C LYS A 124 -6.95 -9.77 3.32
N TRP A 125 -6.70 -9.50 2.04
CA TRP A 125 -7.60 -8.74 1.17
C TRP A 125 -9.06 -9.24 1.19
N LYS A 126 -9.27 -10.56 1.30
CA LYS A 126 -10.60 -11.14 1.42
C LYS A 126 -11.41 -10.59 2.61
N ASN A 127 -10.73 -10.20 3.69
CA ASN A 127 -11.37 -9.63 4.88
C ASN A 127 -11.61 -8.12 4.74
N ALA A 128 -10.83 -7.44 3.89
CA ALA A 128 -10.98 -6.02 3.59
C ALA A 128 -12.03 -5.73 2.51
N ILE A 129 -12.31 -6.69 1.62
CA ILE A 129 -13.24 -6.51 0.49
C ILE A 129 -14.63 -6.09 0.95
N LYS A 130 -15.20 -6.74 1.96
CA LYS A 130 -16.57 -6.43 2.42
C LYS A 130 -16.72 -5.02 2.98
N PRO A 131 -15.88 -4.57 3.94
CA PRO A 131 -15.89 -3.17 4.38
C PRO A 131 -15.66 -2.17 3.25
N PHE A 132 -14.74 -2.46 2.32
CA PHE A 132 -14.45 -1.62 1.17
C PHE A 132 -15.65 -1.48 0.23
N ASN A 133 -16.33 -2.60 -0.09
CA ASN A 133 -17.55 -2.58 -0.90
C ASN A 133 -18.68 -1.81 -0.20
N ASN A 134 -18.83 -1.97 1.11
CA ASN A 134 -19.81 -1.20 1.87
C ASN A 134 -19.53 0.30 1.77
N MET A 135 -18.28 0.72 1.96
CA MET A 135 -17.87 2.12 1.83
C MET A 135 -18.15 2.66 0.42
N ILE A 136 -17.88 1.89 -0.63
CA ILE A 136 -18.20 2.26 -2.01
C ILE A 136 -19.71 2.42 -2.19
N ASN A 137 -20.50 1.46 -1.74
CA ASN A 137 -21.96 1.48 -1.86
C ASN A 137 -22.57 2.67 -1.09
N GLU A 138 -22.11 2.92 0.12
CA GLU A 138 -22.50 4.09 0.89
C GLU A 138 -22.15 5.40 0.16
N THR A 139 -20.97 5.48 -0.39
CA THR A 139 -20.54 6.64 -1.17
C THR A 139 -21.41 6.83 -2.41
N ILE A 140 -21.69 5.75 -3.15
CA ILE A 140 -22.59 5.81 -4.35
C ILE A 140 -23.99 6.22 -3.96
N ASN A 141 -24.53 5.66 -2.88
CA ASN A 141 -25.90 5.97 -2.41
C ASN A 141 -26.03 7.41 -1.89
N ASN A 142 -24.96 7.96 -1.33
CA ASN A 142 -24.88 9.33 -0.84
C ASN A 142 -24.44 10.35 -1.90
N LEU A 143 -24.01 9.89 -3.07
CA LEU A 143 -23.79 10.82 -4.18
C LEU A 143 -25.12 11.47 -4.53
N PRO A 144 -25.17 12.82 -4.61
CA PRO A 144 -26.36 13.50 -5.10
C PRO A 144 -26.67 12.86 -6.45
N THR A 145 -27.91 12.36 -6.61
CA THR A 145 -28.42 11.80 -7.86
C THR A 145 -28.10 12.80 -8.96
N LEU A 146 -27.02 12.53 -9.69
CA LEU A 146 -26.74 13.28 -10.92
C LEU A 146 -28.01 13.06 -11.76
N LYS A 147 -28.86 14.09 -11.83
CA LYS A 147 -29.99 14.13 -12.77
C LYS A 147 -29.50 13.58 -14.07
N SER A 148 -30.22 12.68 -14.65
CA SER A 148 -29.82 11.71 -15.65
C SER A 148 -28.65 12.22 -16.51
N ASP A 149 -27.62 11.42 -16.71
CA ASP A 149 -26.44 11.76 -17.52
C ASP A 149 -26.82 12.37 -18.90
N THR A 150 -28.02 12.08 -19.35
CA THR A 150 -28.66 12.60 -20.56
C THR A 150 -28.96 14.11 -20.44
N ASP A 151 -29.52 14.58 -19.33
CA ASP A 151 -29.85 16.01 -19.16
C ASP A 151 -28.59 16.87 -19.02
N THR A 152 -27.59 16.37 -18.31
CA THR A 152 -26.30 17.06 -18.15
C THR A 152 -25.55 17.08 -19.49
N TYR A 153 -25.57 15.99 -20.24
CA TYR A 153 -24.99 15.94 -21.59
C TYR A 153 -25.67 16.95 -22.54
N LYS A 154 -27.00 16.98 -22.57
CA LYS A 154 -27.76 17.93 -23.36
C LYS A 154 -27.42 19.38 -23.03
N LYS A 155 -27.31 19.72 -21.73
CA LYS A 155 -26.86 21.05 -21.29
C LYS A 155 -25.47 21.41 -21.79
N VAL A 156 -24.53 20.44 -21.85
CA VAL A 156 -23.19 20.67 -22.40
C VAL A 156 -23.22 20.92 -23.89
N VAL A 157 -24.03 20.17 -24.64
CA VAL A 157 -24.22 20.38 -26.08
C VAL A 157 -24.80 21.78 -26.33
N ASP A 158 -25.89 22.14 -25.64
CA ASP A 158 -26.52 23.46 -25.73
C ASP A 158 -25.55 24.60 -25.36
N PHE A 159 -24.70 24.38 -24.33
CA PHE A 159 -23.66 25.36 -23.95
C PHE A 159 -22.64 25.57 -25.07
N ILE A 160 -22.18 24.49 -25.73
CA ILE A 160 -21.27 24.59 -26.88
C ILE A 160 -21.93 25.30 -28.05
N HIS A 161 -23.17 24.94 -28.38
CA HIS A 161 -23.95 25.58 -29.45
C HIS A 161 -24.13 27.09 -29.21
N LYS A 162 -24.46 27.47 -27.97
CA LYS A 162 -24.65 28.89 -27.61
C LYS A 162 -23.38 29.72 -27.71
N ARG A 163 -22.20 29.11 -27.48
CA ARG A 163 -20.90 29.80 -27.54
C ARG A 163 -20.19 29.66 -28.88
N GLY A 164 -20.66 28.79 -29.76
CA GLY A 164 -20.00 28.46 -31.02
C GLY A 164 -18.80 27.50 -30.80
N SER A 165 -18.06 27.62 -29.70
CA SER A 165 -16.98 26.70 -29.34
C SER A 165 -16.73 26.68 -27.85
N ALA A 166 -16.19 25.56 -27.31
CA ALA A 166 -15.76 25.43 -25.92
C ALA A 166 -14.55 24.51 -25.77
N SER A 167 -13.62 24.88 -24.89
CA SER A 167 -12.55 23.99 -24.42
C SER A 167 -13.06 23.02 -23.36
N LYS A 168 -12.23 22.02 -23.02
CA LYS A 168 -12.50 21.14 -21.87
C LYS A 168 -12.67 21.96 -20.57
N ALA A 169 -11.83 22.97 -20.37
CA ALA A 169 -11.88 23.83 -19.19
C ALA A 169 -13.18 24.63 -19.11
N ASP A 170 -13.64 25.19 -20.25
CA ASP A 170 -14.92 25.90 -20.31
C ASP A 170 -16.10 25.00 -19.90
N ILE A 171 -16.10 23.75 -20.37
CA ILE A 171 -17.17 22.78 -20.06
C ILE A 171 -17.14 22.37 -18.59
N LEU A 172 -15.95 22.12 -18.03
CA LEU A 172 -15.81 21.79 -16.61
C LEU A 172 -16.25 22.93 -15.71
N ASN A 173 -15.91 24.18 -16.06
CA ASN A 173 -16.36 25.38 -15.36
C ASN A 173 -17.88 25.55 -15.45
N PHE A 174 -18.46 25.37 -16.64
CA PHE A 174 -19.92 25.41 -16.84
C PHE A 174 -20.67 24.41 -15.97
N LEU A 175 -20.12 23.19 -15.82
CA LEU A 175 -20.69 22.14 -14.96
C LEU A 175 -20.36 22.30 -13.48
N ASN A 176 -19.56 23.31 -13.12
CA ASN A 176 -19.01 23.48 -11.77
C ASN A 176 -18.28 22.21 -11.27
N TRP A 177 -17.62 21.52 -12.20
CA TRP A 177 -16.87 20.29 -11.89
C TRP A 177 -15.41 20.61 -11.61
N GLY A 178 -14.88 20.08 -10.49
CA GLY A 178 -13.45 20.17 -10.17
C GLY A 178 -12.59 19.36 -11.17
N VAL A 179 -11.32 19.72 -11.28
CA VAL A 179 -10.33 19.15 -12.22
C VAL A 179 -10.18 17.62 -12.12
N ARG A 180 -10.65 17.00 -11.04
CA ARG A 180 -10.50 15.56 -10.76
C ARG A 180 -11.61 14.67 -11.29
N ILE A 181 -12.67 15.24 -11.89
CA ILE A 181 -13.76 14.44 -12.45
C ILE A 181 -13.34 13.93 -13.83
N SER A 182 -13.51 12.63 -14.07
CA SER A 182 -13.20 12.02 -15.36
C SER A 182 -14.09 12.56 -16.46
N PHE A 183 -13.55 13.39 -17.31
CA PHE A 183 -14.21 13.93 -18.49
C PHE A 183 -14.27 12.91 -19.66
N SER A 184 -13.67 11.73 -19.50
CA SER A 184 -13.47 10.77 -20.60
C SER A 184 -14.79 10.29 -21.24
N GLY A 185 -15.82 10.03 -20.44
CA GLY A 185 -17.13 9.61 -20.93
C GLY A 185 -17.80 10.69 -21.78
N TYR A 186 -17.78 11.94 -21.33
CA TYR A 186 -18.31 13.09 -22.08
C TYR A 186 -17.54 13.33 -23.37
N ARG A 187 -16.18 13.27 -23.31
CA ARG A 187 -15.33 13.45 -24.49
C ARG A 187 -15.68 12.48 -25.62
N ASN A 188 -15.93 11.22 -25.30
CA ASN A 188 -16.27 10.21 -26.29
C ASN A 188 -17.67 10.44 -26.89
N ARG A 189 -18.66 10.90 -26.11
CA ARG A 189 -20.00 11.23 -26.58
C ARG A 189 -19.98 12.49 -27.45
N LEU A 190 -19.31 13.57 -27.00
CA LEU A 190 -19.18 14.83 -27.74
C LEU A 190 -18.47 14.64 -29.10
N ARG A 191 -17.49 13.74 -29.18
CA ARG A 191 -16.84 13.42 -30.47
C ARG A 191 -17.75 12.71 -31.45
N LYS A 192 -18.77 12.02 -30.96
CA LYS A 192 -19.79 11.32 -31.80
C LYS A 192 -21.02 12.20 -32.07
N GLU A 193 -21.11 13.38 -31.45
CA GLU A 193 -22.25 14.29 -31.65
C GLU A 193 -22.21 14.87 -33.05
N PRO A 194 -23.26 14.65 -33.90
CA PRO A 194 -23.26 15.06 -35.29
C PRO A 194 -23.05 16.56 -35.50
N THR A 195 -23.49 17.37 -34.54
CA THR A 195 -23.45 18.84 -34.62
C THR A 195 -22.20 19.45 -34.03
N ILE A 196 -21.29 18.64 -33.51
CA ILE A 196 -20.06 19.10 -32.87
C ILE A 196 -18.83 18.51 -33.57
N LYS A 197 -17.83 19.36 -33.80
CA LYS A 197 -16.52 19.00 -34.35
C LYS A 197 -15.46 19.23 -33.29
N PHE A 198 -14.52 18.30 -33.16
CA PHE A 198 -13.37 18.44 -32.26
C PHE A 198 -12.11 18.85 -33.05
N THR A 199 -11.55 20.02 -32.74
CA THR A 199 -10.37 20.58 -33.38
C THR A 199 -9.42 21.18 -32.33
N LYS A 200 -8.14 20.86 -32.37
CA LYS A 200 -7.11 21.48 -31.54
C LYS A 200 -7.56 21.73 -30.07
N ASP A 201 -8.03 20.71 -29.40
CA ASP A 201 -8.50 20.77 -28.00
C ASP A 201 -9.77 21.57 -27.71
N ARG A 202 -10.55 21.91 -28.74
CA ARG A 202 -11.85 22.59 -28.64
C ARG A 202 -12.94 21.78 -29.28
N TYR A 203 -14.18 21.96 -28.77
CA TYR A 203 -15.41 21.48 -29.34
C TYR A 203 -16.08 22.67 -30.04
N GLU A 204 -16.37 22.54 -31.30
CA GLU A 204 -16.91 23.60 -32.17
C GLU A 204 -18.22 23.12 -32.80
N VAL A 205 -19.16 24.05 -33.04
CA VAL A 205 -20.37 23.77 -33.82
C VAL A 205 -19.96 23.55 -35.27
N ARG A 206 -20.57 22.57 -35.92
CA ARG A 206 -20.36 22.27 -37.35
C ARG A 206 -21.18 23.21 -38.23
#